data_79f565c3fb426980f33ddea237f74248
#
_entry.id   79f565c3fb426980f33ddea237f74248
#
_cell.length_a   1.000
_cell.length_b   1.000
_cell.length_c   1.000
_cell.angle_alpha   90.00
_cell.angle_beta   90.00
_cell.angle_gamma   90.00
#
_symmetry.space_group_name_H-M   'P 1'
#
loop_
_entity.id
_entity.type
_entity.pdbx_description
1 polymer ?
#
loop_
_entity_poly.entity_id
_entity_poly.type
_entity_poly.pdbx_seq_one_letter_code
_entity_poly.pdbx_strand_id
1 'polypeptide(L)'
;FRIPYYVGPLNNSSDKAWLVRKEGKIYPWHFKSVVDVDKSAEEFINNLTAKCTYLPDKDVIPKNSILYCKFMVLNELNNLKIDGKKADVSFKQAVFNDLFMRRKKVTQKALRDYIKTQTGNTPEITGIDGDFKANMRSALELSIYNLTEQDKEDIIKAITIFGDDKKLLKRRIKMKFSDKLSEDEIKKICKLKYKDWGRLSREFLTEIYDFDTTTGECKDNIINTLWNTNDNLMELLGSKYNFAKSVENAVLGSTHKASIEKMIEDMYVSPKVKRPVYQSMKIMQEIVKVKGGAPKKIFVEMTRHDGTKGDAGRTKSRKIQLEELYKKCKEDSGELWEELEKTEDDRFKQDKLYLYYTQMGRCMYSGESIGLKDLFNNNLYDIDHIFPRSKIKDDSLDNRVLVKKQINAHKDNDYPLDGSTREKMKNHWQYLYQHNFILKKKYERLTRVTPLTDDELSDFIARQLVETSQSTKAVATLFKTLYPNTEIVYVKAGLVSEFRNEYKFTKCRDVNDLHHAKDAYLNIVVGNVYNVRYTHNKSIFIKGLQTKKYSLNKMFTFETKGTWDIENSKSISTVKKSMHKNNILFRSEEHTSELQSPMY
;
A
#
# COMPACT_ATOMS: atom_id res chain seq x y z
N PHE A 1 18.72 17.74 -20.54
CA PHE A 1 18.39 17.58 -19.13
C PHE A 1 16.88 17.37 -19.00
N ARG A 2 16.42 16.17 -18.66
CA ARG A 2 15.04 15.94 -18.26
C ARG A 2 14.91 16.34 -16.80
N ILE A 3 14.53 17.59 -16.54
CA ILE A 3 14.18 18.03 -15.20
C ILE A 3 12.86 17.33 -14.83
N PRO A 4 12.78 16.64 -13.69
CA PRO A 4 11.52 16.07 -13.22
C PRO A 4 10.44 17.13 -13.11
N TYR A 5 9.21 16.79 -13.43
CA TYR A 5 8.08 17.73 -13.59
C TYR A 5 7.76 18.54 -12.33
N TYR A 6 8.12 18.03 -11.15
CA TYR A 6 7.77 18.63 -9.86
C TYR A 6 8.89 19.41 -9.21
N VAL A 7 10.03 19.54 -9.88
CA VAL A 7 11.15 20.36 -9.37
C VAL A 7 10.83 21.84 -9.44
N GLY A 8 9.96 22.23 -10.35
CA GLY A 8 9.61 23.62 -10.59
C GLY A 8 10.55 24.31 -11.58
N PRO A 9 10.28 25.58 -11.91
CA PRO A 9 11.07 26.34 -12.84
C PRO A 9 12.44 26.72 -12.27
N LEU A 10 13.40 26.99 -13.17
CA LEU A 10 14.76 27.38 -12.81
C LEU A 10 14.80 28.75 -12.13
N ASN A 11 14.02 29.68 -12.62
CA ASN A 11 14.06 31.08 -12.20
C ASN A 11 12.91 31.46 -11.26
N ASN A 12 12.98 32.65 -10.68
CA ASN A 12 12.02 33.17 -9.71
C ASN A 12 10.74 33.70 -10.33
N SER A 13 10.31 33.24 -11.49
CA SER A 13 9.03 33.66 -12.07
C SER A 13 7.83 33.02 -11.34
N SER A 14 8.06 32.06 -10.46
CA SER A 14 7.02 31.46 -9.62
C SER A 14 7.56 31.15 -8.21
N ASP A 15 6.66 31.00 -7.25
CA ASP A 15 6.98 30.62 -5.88
C ASP A 15 7.65 29.24 -5.77
N LYS A 16 7.64 28.46 -6.84
CA LYS A 16 8.23 27.12 -6.93
C LYS A 16 9.58 27.08 -7.63
N ALA A 17 10.19 28.24 -7.90
CA ALA A 17 11.52 28.28 -8.46
C ALA A 17 12.53 27.72 -7.45
N TRP A 18 13.37 26.78 -7.88
CA TRP A 18 14.40 26.18 -7.01
C TRP A 18 15.71 26.96 -6.98
N LEU A 19 15.90 27.90 -7.90
CA LEU A 19 17.10 28.70 -7.94
C LEU A 19 16.98 29.91 -6.99
N VAL A 20 17.75 29.90 -5.93
CA VAL A 20 17.75 30.96 -4.92
C VAL A 20 18.75 32.05 -5.28
N ARG A 21 18.29 33.29 -5.28
CA ARG A 21 19.15 34.46 -5.53
C ARG A 21 19.68 35.02 -4.22
N LYS A 22 20.90 35.57 -4.27
CA LYS A 22 21.43 36.42 -3.21
C LYS A 22 20.85 37.83 -3.32
N GLU A 23 20.96 38.43 -4.49
CA GLU A 23 20.43 39.77 -4.82
C GLU A 23 20.13 39.90 -6.32
N GLY A 24 19.20 40.81 -6.70
CA GLY A 24 18.94 41.22 -8.07
C GLY A 24 18.42 40.15 -9.03
N LYS A 25 18.41 40.48 -10.33
CA LYS A 25 18.03 39.56 -11.42
C LYS A 25 19.21 38.64 -11.78
N ILE A 26 18.93 37.37 -12.11
CA ILE A 26 19.93 36.42 -12.56
C ILE A 26 20.04 36.51 -14.09
N TYR A 27 21.26 36.79 -14.57
CA TYR A 27 21.61 36.71 -15.95
C TYR A 27 22.68 35.64 -16.19
N PRO A 28 22.77 35.03 -17.36
CA PRO A 28 23.73 33.94 -17.60
C PRO A 28 25.18 34.29 -17.32
N TRP A 29 25.57 35.55 -17.52
CA TRP A 29 26.97 36.01 -17.39
C TRP A 29 27.41 36.27 -15.93
N HIS A 30 26.48 36.40 -14.98
CA HIS A 30 26.86 36.59 -13.56
C HIS A 30 26.23 35.61 -12.61
N PHE A 31 25.92 34.42 -13.11
CA PHE A 31 25.29 33.35 -12.36
C PHE A 31 25.99 33.06 -11.02
N LYS A 32 27.34 32.93 -11.02
CA LYS A 32 28.11 32.61 -9.82
C LYS A 32 28.02 33.66 -8.71
N SER A 33 27.89 34.95 -9.05
CA SER A 33 27.86 36.03 -8.07
C SER A 33 26.49 36.24 -7.44
N VAL A 34 25.42 36.01 -8.17
CA VAL A 34 24.06 36.31 -7.71
C VAL A 34 23.27 35.09 -7.25
N VAL A 35 23.72 33.87 -7.57
CA VAL A 35 23.05 32.63 -7.17
C VAL A 35 23.64 32.09 -5.87
N ASP A 36 22.77 31.78 -4.92
CA ASP A 36 23.10 30.94 -3.76
C ASP A 36 23.02 29.47 -4.18
N VAL A 37 24.18 28.92 -4.55
CA VAL A 37 24.28 27.54 -5.04
C VAL A 37 23.85 26.54 -3.99
N ASP A 38 24.17 26.80 -2.72
CA ASP A 38 23.91 25.89 -1.62
C ASP A 38 22.41 25.82 -1.31
N LYS A 39 21.75 26.96 -1.21
CA LYS A 39 20.30 27.03 -1.03
C LYS A 39 19.55 26.51 -2.26
N SER A 40 20.05 26.82 -3.47
CA SER A 40 19.44 26.31 -4.69
C SER A 40 19.52 24.78 -4.79
N ALA A 41 20.62 24.17 -4.37
CA ALA A 41 20.74 22.72 -4.32
C ALA A 41 19.76 22.11 -3.30
N GLU A 42 19.59 22.76 -2.16
CA GLU A 42 18.63 22.32 -1.14
C GLU A 42 17.18 22.40 -1.64
N GLU A 43 16.79 23.54 -2.25
CA GLU A 43 15.46 23.71 -2.84
C GLU A 43 15.21 22.74 -3.97
N PHE A 44 16.21 22.48 -4.81
CA PHE A 44 16.09 21.48 -5.88
C PHE A 44 15.79 20.09 -5.31
N ILE A 45 16.51 19.66 -4.27
CA ILE A 45 16.31 18.37 -3.63
C ILE A 45 14.96 18.34 -2.87
N ASN A 46 14.60 19.43 -2.18
CA ASN A 46 13.28 19.53 -1.51
C ASN A 46 12.14 19.39 -2.52
N ASN A 47 12.25 20.03 -3.70
CA ASN A 47 11.25 19.92 -4.76
C ASN A 47 11.20 18.51 -5.40
N LEU A 48 12.31 17.75 -5.36
CA LEU A 48 12.33 16.34 -5.77
C LEU A 48 11.79 15.40 -4.69
N THR A 49 11.75 15.85 -3.43
CA THR A 49 11.35 15.02 -2.31
C THR A 49 9.84 14.88 -2.26
N ALA A 50 9.35 13.69 -2.02
CA ALA A 50 7.93 13.42 -1.89
C ALA A 50 7.32 14.17 -0.70
N LYS A 51 6.01 14.42 -0.76
CA LYS A 51 5.24 14.92 0.36
C LYS A 51 4.72 13.79 1.24
N CYS A 52 4.35 14.11 2.46
CA CYS A 52 3.81 13.16 3.42
C CYS A 52 2.56 12.46 2.89
N THR A 53 2.47 11.15 3.13
CA THR A 53 1.33 10.34 2.68
C THR A 53 -0.01 10.81 3.26
N TYR A 54 0.00 11.34 4.48
CA TYR A 54 -1.22 11.75 5.20
C TYR A 54 -1.40 13.27 5.28
N LEU A 55 -0.31 14.03 5.19
CA LEU A 55 -0.32 15.49 5.18
C LEU A 55 0.34 15.98 3.87
N PRO A 56 -0.42 16.15 2.79
CA PRO A 56 0.14 16.45 1.45
C PRO A 56 0.87 17.79 1.34
N ASP A 57 0.67 18.69 2.28
CA ASP A 57 1.35 20.00 2.39
C ASP A 57 2.71 19.91 3.11
N LYS A 58 3.01 18.80 3.81
CA LYS A 58 4.22 18.62 4.60
C LYS A 58 5.27 17.76 3.90
N ASP A 59 6.54 18.13 4.08
CA ASP A 59 7.66 17.36 3.53
C ASP A 59 7.91 16.09 4.33
N VAL A 60 8.32 15.03 3.63
CA VAL A 60 8.77 13.80 4.31
C VAL A 60 10.14 14.01 4.97
N ILE A 61 10.38 13.28 6.05
CA ILE A 61 11.70 13.25 6.71
C ILE A 61 12.58 12.13 6.14
N PRO A 62 13.92 12.24 6.26
CA PRO A 62 14.84 11.19 5.82
C PRO A 62 14.50 9.83 6.43
N LYS A 63 14.69 8.76 5.66
CA LYS A 63 14.46 7.39 6.14
C LYS A 63 15.33 7.02 7.35
N ASN A 64 16.50 7.64 7.47
CA ASN A 64 17.42 7.47 8.58
C ASN A 64 17.24 8.52 9.70
N SER A 65 16.24 9.41 9.62
CA SER A 65 15.84 10.27 10.73
C SER A 65 15.60 9.42 11.99
N ILE A 66 16.05 9.87 13.14
CA ILE A 66 15.91 9.15 14.41
C ILE A 66 14.42 8.95 14.71
N LEU A 67 13.62 9.98 14.48
CA LEU A 67 12.17 9.92 14.64
C LEU A 67 11.53 8.89 13.69
N TYR A 68 11.95 8.87 12.41
CA TYR A 68 11.41 7.92 11.45
C TYR A 68 11.85 6.48 11.76
N CYS A 69 13.11 6.29 12.15
CA CYS A 69 13.61 5.00 12.61
C CYS A 69 12.84 4.50 13.85
N LYS A 70 12.61 5.38 14.85
CA LYS A 70 11.79 5.05 16.02
C LYS A 70 10.38 4.63 15.62
N PHE A 71 9.73 5.38 14.73
CA PHE A 71 8.43 5.02 14.16
C PHE A 71 8.46 3.62 13.52
N MET A 72 9.41 3.35 12.65
CA MET A 72 9.51 2.07 11.94
C MET A 72 9.73 0.90 12.90
N VAL A 73 10.62 1.06 13.89
CA VAL A 73 10.87 0.02 14.90
C VAL A 73 9.63 -0.25 15.73
N LEU A 74 8.96 0.79 16.22
CA LEU A 74 7.74 0.63 17.02
C LEU A 74 6.62 -0.01 16.22
N ASN A 75 6.46 0.38 14.96
CA ASN A 75 5.44 -0.18 14.10
C ASN A 75 5.70 -1.67 13.77
N GLU A 76 6.97 -2.10 13.63
CA GLU A 76 7.31 -3.52 13.53
C GLU A 76 7.09 -4.27 14.85
N LEU A 77 7.51 -3.70 16.00
CA LEU A 77 7.35 -4.30 17.31
C LEU A 77 5.87 -4.46 17.70
N ASN A 78 5.01 -3.52 17.31
CA ASN A 78 3.56 -3.59 17.58
C ASN A 78 2.85 -4.71 16.79
N ASN A 79 3.50 -5.28 15.77
CA ASN A 79 3.04 -6.47 15.08
C ASN A 79 3.58 -7.78 15.70
N LEU A 80 4.53 -7.69 16.63
CA LEU A 80 5.18 -8.83 17.23
C LEU A 80 4.20 -9.66 18.06
N LYS A 81 4.20 -10.96 17.81
CA LYS A 81 3.50 -11.95 18.64
C LYS A 81 4.50 -12.98 19.15
N ILE A 82 4.41 -13.26 20.44
CA ILE A 82 5.20 -14.27 21.14
C ILE A 82 4.22 -15.35 21.57
N ASP A 83 4.45 -16.58 21.14
CA ASP A 83 3.55 -17.73 21.42
C ASP A 83 2.08 -17.42 21.06
N GLY A 84 1.89 -16.75 19.91
CA GLY A 84 0.58 -16.39 19.35
C GLY A 84 -0.10 -15.15 19.96
N LYS A 85 0.44 -14.54 21.02
CA LYS A 85 -0.10 -13.36 21.69
C LYS A 85 0.73 -12.12 21.40
N LYS A 86 0.11 -10.93 21.32
CA LYS A 86 0.85 -9.66 21.28
C LYS A 86 1.71 -9.53 22.54
N ALA A 87 2.93 -9.03 22.38
CA ALA A 87 3.83 -8.77 23.50
C ALA A 87 3.27 -7.67 24.42
N ASP A 88 3.60 -7.70 25.71
CA ASP A 88 3.23 -6.62 26.62
C ASP A 88 3.97 -5.32 26.25
N VAL A 89 3.33 -4.18 26.55
CA VAL A 89 3.92 -2.86 26.28
C VAL A 89 5.26 -2.67 26.98
N SER A 90 5.36 -3.06 28.25
CA SER A 90 6.59 -3.01 29.04
C SER A 90 7.71 -3.86 28.43
N PHE A 91 7.39 -5.07 27.98
CA PHE A 91 8.33 -5.94 27.28
C PHE A 91 8.81 -5.33 25.97
N LYS A 92 7.89 -4.80 25.16
CA LYS A 92 8.22 -4.09 23.92
C LYS A 92 9.20 -2.93 24.17
N GLN A 93 8.94 -2.12 25.18
CA GLN A 93 9.79 -0.98 25.57
C GLN A 93 11.17 -1.47 26.02
N ALA A 94 11.24 -2.57 26.77
CA ALA A 94 12.50 -3.20 27.16
C ALA A 94 13.29 -3.69 25.93
N VAL A 95 12.63 -4.39 25.00
CA VAL A 95 13.24 -4.83 23.72
C VAL A 95 13.77 -3.64 22.92
N PHE A 96 13.02 -2.55 22.85
CA PHE A 96 13.48 -1.33 22.16
C PHE A 96 14.75 -0.79 22.80
N ASN A 97 14.78 -0.63 24.11
CA ASN A 97 15.91 -0.05 24.85
C ASN A 97 17.14 -0.99 24.87
N ASP A 98 16.94 -2.29 25.08
CA ASP A 98 18.04 -3.24 25.26
C ASP A 98 18.61 -3.80 23.97
N LEU A 99 17.80 -3.89 22.91
CA LEU A 99 18.27 -4.42 21.63
C LEU A 99 18.47 -3.31 20.60
N PHE A 100 17.44 -2.49 20.32
CA PHE A 100 17.52 -1.51 19.23
C PHE A 100 18.39 -0.29 19.57
N MET A 101 18.41 0.13 20.84
CA MET A 101 19.27 1.23 21.29
C MET A 101 20.70 0.80 21.63
N ARG A 102 21.03 -0.50 21.44
CA ARG A 102 22.40 -1.02 21.68
C ARG A 102 23.00 -1.72 20.47
N ARG A 103 22.20 -2.09 19.45
CA ARG A 103 22.66 -2.84 18.28
C ARG A 103 22.28 -2.15 16.98
N LYS A 104 23.23 -2.05 16.06
CA LYS A 104 22.97 -1.47 14.72
C LYS A 104 21.97 -2.29 13.89
N LYS A 105 21.85 -3.58 14.14
CA LYS A 105 20.89 -4.49 13.53
C LYS A 105 20.39 -5.48 14.58
N VAL A 106 19.08 -5.68 14.60
CA VAL A 106 18.43 -6.68 15.46
C VAL A 106 17.91 -7.81 14.57
N THR A 107 18.28 -9.04 14.88
CA THR A 107 17.85 -10.26 14.20
C THR A 107 16.79 -10.98 15.02
N GLN A 108 15.99 -11.84 14.38
CA GLN A 108 15.07 -12.72 15.11
C GLN A 108 15.81 -13.59 16.12
N LYS A 109 17.03 -14.06 15.78
CA LYS A 109 17.86 -14.81 16.71
C LYS A 109 18.17 -14.01 17.96
N ALA A 110 18.61 -12.76 17.80
CA ALA A 110 18.92 -11.89 18.94
C ALA A 110 17.68 -11.65 19.83
N LEU A 111 16.50 -11.54 19.24
CA LEU A 111 15.26 -11.42 20.00
C LEU A 111 14.91 -12.72 20.73
N ARG A 112 15.05 -13.88 20.08
CA ARG A 112 14.83 -15.20 20.74
C ARG A 112 15.78 -15.40 21.91
N ASP A 113 17.07 -15.10 21.72
CA ASP A 113 18.07 -15.23 22.78
C ASP A 113 17.74 -14.29 23.96
N TYR A 114 17.30 -13.07 23.67
CA TYR A 114 16.85 -12.11 24.68
C TYR A 114 15.63 -12.63 25.46
N ILE A 115 14.61 -13.14 24.78
CA ILE A 115 13.42 -13.70 25.44
C ILE A 115 13.80 -14.94 26.27
N LYS A 116 14.62 -15.83 25.71
CA LYS A 116 15.10 -17.02 26.41
C LYS A 116 15.85 -16.68 27.70
N THR A 117 16.66 -15.62 27.69
CA THR A 117 17.36 -15.16 28.89
C THR A 117 16.39 -14.64 29.96
N GLN A 118 15.27 -14.03 29.55
CA GLN A 118 14.26 -13.47 30.45
C GLN A 118 13.29 -14.53 30.99
N THR A 119 12.88 -15.50 30.15
CA THR A 119 11.79 -16.44 30.46
C THR A 119 12.24 -17.89 30.64
N GLY A 120 13.48 -18.24 30.29
CA GLY A 120 14.00 -19.61 30.26
C GLY A 120 13.49 -20.48 29.09
N ASN A 121 12.47 -20.04 28.37
CA ASN A 121 11.83 -20.77 27.27
C ASN A 121 12.23 -20.25 25.90
N THR A 122 12.20 -21.11 24.89
CA THR A 122 12.40 -20.70 23.48
C THR A 122 11.06 -20.33 22.86
N PRO A 123 10.78 -19.04 22.60
CA PRO A 123 9.47 -18.59 22.13
C PRO A 123 9.28 -18.88 20.64
N GLU A 124 8.04 -19.05 20.24
CA GLU A 124 7.61 -18.90 18.86
C GLU A 124 7.37 -17.41 18.54
N ILE A 125 8.11 -16.87 17.56
CA ILE A 125 7.99 -15.47 17.16
C ILE A 125 7.25 -15.40 15.84
N THR A 126 6.12 -14.66 15.84
CA THR A 126 5.30 -14.39 14.64
C THR A 126 4.98 -12.90 14.53
N GLY A 127 4.33 -12.47 13.44
CA GLY A 127 3.99 -11.07 13.20
C GLY A 127 5.07 -10.24 12.51
N ILE A 128 6.27 -10.78 12.31
CA ILE A 128 7.36 -10.20 11.51
C ILE A 128 7.88 -11.22 10.50
N ASP A 129 8.18 -10.75 9.29
CA ASP A 129 8.62 -11.60 8.17
C ASP A 129 10.15 -11.80 8.16
N GLY A 130 10.71 -12.42 9.16
CA GLY A 130 12.15 -12.63 9.30
C GLY A 130 12.83 -11.61 10.23
N ASP A 131 14.07 -11.20 9.92
CA ASP A 131 14.80 -10.19 10.70
C ASP A 131 14.10 -8.83 10.60
N PHE A 132 14.25 -8.01 11.66
CA PHE A 132 13.74 -6.64 11.66
C PHE A 132 14.38 -5.82 10.53
N LYS A 133 13.53 -5.15 9.76
CA LYS A 133 13.95 -4.24 8.69
C LYS A 133 14.29 -2.86 9.23
N ALA A 134 13.59 -2.45 10.28
CA ALA A 134 13.84 -1.22 11.00
C ALA A 134 15.00 -1.36 11.99
N ASN A 135 15.70 -0.28 12.23
CA ASN A 135 16.82 -0.21 13.17
C ASN A 135 17.03 1.23 13.66
N MET A 136 17.77 1.39 14.76
CA MET A 136 18.13 2.70 15.33
C MET A 136 19.60 3.07 15.02
N ARG A 137 20.14 2.60 13.89
CA ARG A 137 21.54 2.77 13.53
C ARG A 137 22.01 4.23 13.55
N SER A 138 21.24 5.15 12.99
CA SER A 138 21.58 6.58 12.96
C SER A 138 21.66 7.19 14.36
N ALA A 139 20.72 6.82 15.25
CA ALA A 139 20.77 7.24 16.64
C ALA A 139 22.06 6.76 17.33
N LEU A 140 22.43 5.48 17.15
CA LEU A 140 23.65 4.90 17.71
C LEU A 140 24.93 5.53 17.14
N GLU A 141 24.97 5.76 15.83
CA GLU A 141 26.16 6.35 15.18
C GLU A 141 26.39 7.81 15.59
N LEU A 142 25.33 8.54 15.94
CA LEU A 142 25.40 9.94 16.36
C LEU A 142 25.37 10.13 17.88
N SER A 143 25.13 9.07 18.68
CA SER A 143 25.09 9.17 20.15
C SER A 143 26.45 9.50 20.80
N ILE A 144 27.54 9.22 20.09
CA ILE A 144 28.90 9.46 20.57
C ILE A 144 29.34 10.94 20.53
N TYR A 145 28.53 11.78 19.86
CA TYR A 145 28.81 13.21 19.73
C TYR A 145 27.93 14.02 20.68
N ASN A 146 28.48 15.10 21.20
CA ASN A 146 27.73 16.02 22.07
C ASN A 146 26.80 16.93 21.24
N LEU A 147 25.70 16.35 20.78
CA LEU A 147 24.71 16.98 19.89
C LEU A 147 23.30 16.84 20.47
N THR A 148 22.52 17.88 20.31
CA THR A 148 21.07 17.81 20.62
C THR A 148 20.37 16.88 19.62
N GLU A 149 19.16 16.42 19.96
CA GLU A 149 18.36 15.59 19.03
C GLU A 149 18.09 16.32 17.71
N GLN A 150 17.85 17.63 17.76
CA GLN A 150 17.64 18.44 16.56
C GLN A 150 18.92 18.55 15.71
N ASP A 151 20.07 18.71 16.36
CA ASP A 151 21.37 18.74 15.65
C ASP A 151 21.62 17.40 14.90
N LYS A 152 21.31 16.28 15.54
CA LYS A 152 21.41 14.95 14.92
C LYS A 152 20.50 14.81 13.70
N GLU A 153 19.23 15.25 13.81
CA GLU A 153 18.29 15.25 12.69
C GLU A 153 18.76 16.14 11.53
N ASP A 154 19.31 17.31 11.82
CA ASP A 154 19.85 18.23 10.81
C ASP A 154 21.08 17.63 10.10
N ILE A 155 21.94 16.95 10.84
CA ILE A 155 23.09 16.22 10.27
C ILE A 155 22.61 15.07 9.37
N ILE A 156 21.62 14.29 9.82
CA ILE A 156 21.03 13.21 9.01
C ILE A 156 20.44 13.76 7.72
N LYS A 157 19.71 14.88 7.82
CA LYS A 157 19.14 15.56 6.63
C LYS A 157 20.25 16.03 5.70
N ALA A 158 21.31 16.68 6.23
CA ALA A 158 22.42 17.14 5.43
C ALA A 158 23.17 15.98 4.72
N ILE A 159 23.39 14.85 5.40
CA ILE A 159 24.01 13.67 4.79
C ILE A 159 23.08 13.05 3.72
N THR A 160 21.77 13.03 3.96
CA THR A 160 20.80 12.49 2.98
C THR A 160 20.78 13.33 1.70
N ILE A 161 20.87 14.67 1.82
CA ILE A 161 20.86 15.59 0.68
C ILE A 161 22.21 15.64 -0.03
N PHE A 162 23.30 15.80 0.72
CA PHE A 162 24.62 16.12 0.17
C PHE A 162 25.64 14.97 0.27
N GLY A 163 25.22 13.78 0.67
CA GLY A 163 26.12 12.66 0.97
C GLY A 163 27.00 12.19 -0.18
N ASP A 164 26.60 12.44 -1.41
CA ASP A 164 27.38 12.11 -2.61
C ASP A 164 28.40 13.21 -2.97
N ASP A 165 28.22 14.45 -2.49
CA ASP A 165 29.23 15.53 -2.57
C ASP A 165 29.88 15.80 -1.19
N LYS A 166 30.98 15.10 -0.94
CA LYS A 166 31.70 15.19 0.35
C LYS A 166 32.26 16.58 0.66
N LYS A 167 32.60 17.37 -0.36
CA LYS A 167 33.14 18.74 -0.17
C LYS A 167 32.02 19.67 0.30
N LEU A 168 30.87 19.60 -0.35
CA LEU A 168 29.70 20.39 0.00
C LEU A 168 29.17 19.99 1.37
N LEU A 169 29.04 18.68 1.64
CA LEU A 169 28.60 18.15 2.92
C LEU A 169 29.51 18.65 4.07
N LYS A 170 30.84 18.52 3.90
CA LYS A 170 31.81 18.99 4.92
C LYS A 170 31.67 20.49 5.19
N ARG A 171 31.53 21.31 4.14
CA ARG A 171 31.32 22.75 4.26
C ARG A 171 30.03 23.06 5.03
N ARG A 172 28.93 22.40 4.72
CA ARG A 172 27.64 22.58 5.38
C ARG A 172 27.67 22.21 6.85
N ILE A 173 28.23 21.04 7.19
CA ILE A 173 28.35 20.60 8.57
C ILE A 173 29.28 21.56 9.35
N LYS A 174 30.39 21.95 8.75
CA LYS A 174 31.33 22.91 9.41
C LYS A 174 30.66 24.26 9.66
N MET A 175 29.93 24.82 8.69
CA MET A 175 29.24 26.10 8.86
C MET A 175 28.22 26.08 10.01
N LYS A 176 27.54 24.97 10.23
CA LYS A 176 26.44 24.88 11.22
C LYS A 176 26.90 24.38 12.59
N PHE A 177 27.95 23.58 12.65
CA PHE A 177 28.31 22.83 13.87
C PHE A 177 29.78 22.97 14.26
N SER A 178 30.52 23.97 13.76
CA SER A 178 31.91 24.20 14.12
C SER A 178 32.11 24.59 15.59
N ASP A 179 31.09 25.04 16.27
CA ASP A 179 31.04 25.34 17.70
C ASP A 179 30.85 24.08 18.57
N LYS A 180 30.31 23.00 18.01
CA LYS A 180 29.96 21.77 18.73
C LYS A 180 30.82 20.57 18.34
N LEU A 181 31.42 20.58 17.16
CA LEU A 181 32.16 19.46 16.57
C LEU A 181 33.59 19.86 16.16
N SER A 182 34.56 19.05 16.50
CA SER A 182 35.93 19.17 16.01
C SER A 182 36.06 18.80 14.53
N GLU A 183 37.11 19.23 13.87
CA GLU A 183 37.41 18.90 12.47
C GLU A 183 37.45 17.38 12.19
N ASP A 184 37.95 16.59 13.16
CA ASP A 184 38.04 15.14 13.00
C ASP A 184 36.70 14.45 13.20
N GLU A 185 35.82 14.95 14.07
CA GLU A 185 34.46 14.50 14.21
C GLU A 185 33.66 14.80 12.95
N ILE A 186 33.79 16.01 12.38
CA ILE A 186 33.19 16.38 11.10
C ILE A 186 33.65 15.43 9.98
N LYS A 187 34.95 15.08 9.92
CA LYS A 187 35.44 14.11 8.95
C LYS A 187 34.83 12.72 9.14
N LYS A 188 34.62 12.26 10.39
CA LYS A 188 33.97 10.98 10.71
C LYS A 188 32.51 11.01 10.31
N ILE A 189 31.77 12.05 10.66
CA ILE A 189 30.36 12.24 10.30
C ILE A 189 30.18 12.24 8.78
N CYS A 190 31.05 12.92 8.03
CA CYS A 190 31.01 12.94 6.57
C CYS A 190 31.23 11.55 5.90
N LYS A 191 31.77 10.56 6.63
CA LYS A 191 31.89 9.18 6.14
C LYS A 191 30.59 8.37 6.28
N LEU A 192 29.68 8.80 7.12
CA LEU A 192 28.38 8.16 7.28
C LEU A 192 27.59 8.19 5.96
N LYS A 193 26.74 7.18 5.77
CA LYS A 193 25.92 7.04 4.56
C LYS A 193 24.48 6.87 4.96
N TYR A 194 23.71 7.94 4.81
CA TYR A 194 22.26 7.93 4.95
C TYR A 194 21.66 8.24 3.59
N LYS A 195 20.74 7.39 3.15
CA LYS A 195 20.07 7.50 1.83
C LYS A 195 18.59 7.28 2.00
N ASP A 196 17.86 7.70 1.00
CA ASP A 196 16.42 7.58 0.88
C ASP A 196 15.61 8.46 1.84
N TRP A 197 14.38 8.68 1.43
CA TRP A 197 13.39 9.46 2.17
C TRP A 197 12.33 8.55 2.74
N GLY A 198 11.75 8.94 3.87
CA GLY A 198 10.58 8.31 4.45
C GLY A 198 9.31 8.62 3.64
N ARG A 199 8.17 8.19 4.16
CA ARG A 199 6.84 8.48 3.58
C ARG A 199 5.99 9.38 4.46
N LEU A 200 6.49 9.74 5.63
CA LEU A 200 5.78 10.52 6.64
C LEU A 200 6.57 11.77 6.98
N SER A 201 5.86 12.82 7.34
CA SER A 201 6.46 14.05 7.85
C SER A 201 6.65 13.98 9.37
N ARG A 202 7.42 14.93 9.90
CA ARG A 202 7.61 15.09 11.35
C ARG A 202 6.28 15.43 12.01
N GLU A 203 5.56 16.39 11.45
CA GLU A 203 4.29 16.88 11.97
C GLU A 203 3.24 15.76 12.06
N PHE A 204 3.20 14.86 11.08
CA PHE A 204 2.32 13.70 11.14
C PHE A 204 2.61 12.81 12.35
N LEU A 205 3.88 12.59 12.67
CA LEU A 205 4.27 11.72 13.78
C LEU A 205 4.13 12.39 15.16
N THR A 206 4.34 13.71 15.24
CA THR A 206 4.46 14.43 16.52
C THR A 206 3.36 15.43 16.80
N GLU A 207 2.59 15.90 15.79
CA GLU A 207 1.60 16.96 15.94
C GLU A 207 0.17 16.51 15.62
N ILE A 208 -0.02 15.25 15.16
CA ILE A 208 -1.33 14.65 15.04
C ILE A 208 -1.63 13.90 16.34
N TYR A 209 -2.69 14.32 17.02
CA TYR A 209 -3.10 13.80 18.32
C TYR A 209 -4.41 13.03 18.22
N ASP A 210 -4.56 12.00 19.07
CA ASP A 210 -5.88 11.46 19.40
C ASP A 210 -6.61 12.45 20.30
N PHE A 211 -7.91 12.51 20.19
CA PHE A 211 -8.74 13.39 21.02
C PHE A 211 -10.02 12.69 21.46
N ASP A 212 -10.49 13.05 22.64
CA ASP A 212 -11.78 12.61 23.11
C ASP A 212 -12.89 13.39 22.40
N THR A 213 -13.83 12.68 21.77
CA THR A 213 -14.93 13.31 21.03
C THR A 213 -15.96 13.99 21.93
N THR A 214 -15.98 13.67 23.23
CA THR A 214 -16.94 14.19 24.20
C THR A 214 -16.38 15.42 24.90
N THR A 215 -15.11 15.37 25.34
CA THR A 215 -14.48 16.46 26.10
C THR A 215 -13.63 17.37 25.19
N GLY A 216 -13.23 16.92 24.01
CA GLY A 216 -12.32 17.63 23.13
C GLY A 216 -10.85 17.62 23.59
N GLU A 217 -10.53 16.91 24.69
CA GLU A 217 -9.18 16.84 25.23
C GLU A 217 -8.26 16.06 24.30
N CYS A 218 -7.07 16.65 24.01
CA CYS A 218 -6.00 15.97 23.27
C CYS A 218 -5.33 14.94 24.18
N LYS A 219 -5.20 13.73 23.64
CA LYS A 219 -4.44 12.64 24.27
C LYS A 219 -3.01 12.59 23.73
N ASP A 220 -2.50 11.42 23.43
CA ASP A 220 -1.17 11.23 22.89
C ASP A 220 -1.11 11.48 21.37
N ASN A 221 0.06 11.86 20.87
CA ASN A 221 0.35 11.89 19.44
C ASN A 221 0.68 10.48 18.90
N ILE A 222 0.82 10.34 17.58
CA ILE A 222 1.04 9.06 16.92
C ILE A 222 2.26 8.31 17.48
N ILE A 223 3.41 8.96 17.61
CA ILE A 223 4.64 8.30 18.07
C ILE A 223 4.56 7.86 19.53
N ASN A 224 3.90 8.64 20.38
CA ASN A 224 3.69 8.30 21.77
C ASN A 224 2.67 7.17 21.94
N THR A 225 1.60 7.19 21.15
CA THR A 225 0.61 6.10 21.17
C THR A 225 1.22 4.79 20.68
N LEU A 226 2.06 4.81 19.63
CA LEU A 226 2.83 3.63 19.22
C LEU A 226 3.76 3.12 20.32
N TRP A 227 4.32 4.00 21.13
CA TRP A 227 5.17 3.64 22.26
C TRP A 227 4.37 3.05 23.42
N ASN A 228 3.22 3.63 23.74
CA ASN A 228 2.41 3.31 24.90
C ASN A 228 1.39 2.19 24.67
N THR A 229 1.21 1.72 23.41
CA THR A 229 0.25 0.67 23.05
C THR A 229 0.90 -0.37 22.14
N ASN A 230 0.22 -1.48 21.90
CA ASN A 230 0.63 -2.50 20.94
C ASN A 230 -0.13 -2.39 19.60
N ASP A 231 -0.72 -1.23 19.32
CA ASP A 231 -1.41 -0.98 18.08
C ASP A 231 -0.43 -0.41 17.04
N ASN A 232 -0.43 -0.95 15.82
CA ASN A 232 0.37 -0.43 14.71
C ASN A 232 -0.30 0.80 14.08
N LEU A 233 0.39 1.49 13.16
CA LEU A 233 -0.11 2.70 12.53
C LEU A 233 -1.50 2.51 11.89
N MET A 234 -1.76 1.38 11.26
CA MET A 234 -3.06 1.13 10.62
C MET A 234 -4.19 0.95 11.64
N GLU A 235 -3.87 0.33 12.79
CA GLU A 235 -4.80 0.21 13.91
C GLU A 235 -5.06 1.58 14.54
N LEU A 236 -4.03 2.44 14.66
CA LEU A 236 -4.21 3.83 15.15
C LEU A 236 -5.09 4.67 14.21
N LEU A 237 -4.97 4.48 12.91
CA LEU A 237 -5.81 5.16 11.92
C LEU A 237 -7.18 4.49 11.72
N GLY A 238 -7.45 3.42 12.48
CA GLY A 238 -8.74 2.74 12.49
C GLY A 238 -9.79 3.43 13.37
N SER A 239 -10.92 2.74 13.57
CA SER A 239 -12.08 3.27 14.30
C SER A 239 -11.90 3.36 15.83
N LYS A 240 -10.83 2.76 16.38
CA LYS A 240 -10.54 2.74 17.82
C LYS A 240 -10.07 4.11 18.33
N TYR A 241 -9.44 4.90 17.47
CA TYR A 241 -8.87 6.22 17.75
C TYR A 241 -9.46 7.27 16.83
N ASN A 242 -9.22 8.54 17.14
CA ASN A 242 -9.65 9.68 16.32
C ASN A 242 -8.54 10.28 15.45
N PHE A 243 -7.37 9.61 15.33
CA PHE A 243 -6.26 10.11 14.52
C PHE A 243 -6.65 10.38 13.06
N ALA A 244 -7.50 9.54 12.46
CA ALA A 244 -7.97 9.76 11.10
C ALA A 244 -8.74 11.09 10.96
N LYS A 245 -9.57 11.44 11.96
CA LYS A 245 -10.28 12.73 12.00
C LYS A 245 -9.32 13.90 12.21
N SER A 246 -8.31 13.74 13.08
CA SER A 246 -7.27 14.74 13.30
C SER A 246 -6.48 15.04 12.03
N VAL A 247 -6.13 14.01 11.26
CA VAL A 247 -5.50 14.15 9.94
C VAL A 247 -6.42 14.91 8.98
N GLU A 248 -7.71 14.55 8.92
CA GLU A 248 -8.68 15.27 8.09
C GLU A 248 -8.76 16.76 8.45
N ASN A 249 -8.86 17.06 9.74
CA ASN A 249 -8.94 18.44 10.22
C ASN A 249 -7.67 19.24 9.91
N ALA A 250 -6.49 18.64 10.08
CA ALA A 250 -5.21 19.25 9.73
C ALA A 250 -5.12 19.59 8.23
N VAL A 251 -5.55 18.67 7.37
CA VAL A 251 -5.57 18.88 5.92
C VAL A 251 -6.61 19.94 5.53
N LEU A 252 -7.80 19.92 6.11
CA LEU A 252 -8.85 20.92 5.86
C LEU A 252 -8.41 22.33 6.32
N GLY A 253 -7.75 22.42 7.46
CA GLY A 253 -7.25 23.69 8.00
C GLY A 253 -6.20 24.37 7.12
N SER A 254 -5.37 23.59 6.42
CA SER A 254 -4.35 24.12 5.52
C SER A 254 -4.91 24.61 4.17
N THR A 255 -6.09 24.13 3.76
CA THR A 255 -6.63 24.34 2.40
C THR A 255 -7.71 25.42 2.30
N HIS A 256 -8.30 25.89 3.40
CA HIS A 256 -9.44 26.83 3.38
C HIS A 256 -9.17 28.23 2.76
N LYS A 257 -7.94 28.57 2.40
CA LYS A 257 -7.56 29.91 1.89
C LYS A 257 -7.08 29.96 0.44
N ALA A 258 -7.00 28.83 -0.26
CA ALA A 258 -6.42 28.77 -1.61
C ALA A 258 -7.49 28.57 -2.70
N SER A 259 -7.28 29.17 -3.90
CA SER A 259 -8.12 28.88 -5.07
C SER A 259 -7.95 27.42 -5.50
N ILE A 260 -8.96 26.85 -6.20
CA ILE A 260 -8.91 25.47 -6.70
C ILE A 260 -7.68 25.25 -7.60
N GLU A 261 -7.34 26.23 -8.43
CA GLU A 261 -6.17 26.20 -9.31
C GLU A 261 -4.89 26.09 -8.47
N LYS A 262 -4.75 26.89 -7.43
CA LYS A 262 -3.59 26.88 -6.54
C LYS A 262 -3.51 25.55 -5.76
N MET A 263 -4.64 25.03 -5.29
CA MET A 263 -4.71 23.71 -4.64
C MET A 263 -4.22 22.59 -5.57
N ILE A 264 -4.61 22.61 -6.85
CA ILE A 264 -4.17 21.61 -7.84
C ILE A 264 -2.70 21.82 -8.20
N GLU A 265 -2.24 23.07 -8.31
CA GLU A 265 -0.83 23.35 -8.52
C GLU A 265 0.06 22.87 -7.39
N ASP A 266 -0.41 22.98 -6.16
CA ASP A 266 0.32 22.56 -4.96
C ASP A 266 0.30 21.05 -4.72
N MET A 267 -0.56 20.30 -5.42
CA MET A 267 -0.57 18.85 -5.32
C MET A 267 0.76 18.24 -5.77
N TYR A 268 1.31 17.35 -4.94
CA TYR A 268 2.50 16.59 -5.26
C TYR A 268 2.19 15.42 -6.22
N VAL A 269 1.84 15.78 -7.44
CA VAL A 269 1.57 14.83 -8.53
C VAL A 269 2.13 15.39 -9.85
N SER A 270 2.40 14.51 -10.81
CA SER A 270 2.94 14.95 -12.09
C SER A 270 1.95 15.85 -12.85
N PRO A 271 2.43 16.76 -13.73
CA PRO A 271 1.56 17.59 -14.56
C PRO A 271 0.57 16.79 -15.41
N LYS A 272 0.93 15.57 -15.82
CA LYS A 272 0.02 14.65 -16.52
C LYS A 272 -1.18 14.25 -15.64
N VAL A 273 -1.02 14.19 -14.32
CA VAL A 273 -2.09 13.89 -13.36
C VAL A 273 -2.86 15.16 -12.98
N LYS A 274 -2.19 16.32 -12.88
CA LYS A 274 -2.85 17.60 -12.55
C LYS A 274 -3.93 17.97 -13.56
N ARG A 275 -3.67 17.75 -14.85
CA ARG A 275 -4.63 18.07 -15.93
C ARG A 275 -5.94 17.28 -15.81
N PRO A 276 -5.95 15.94 -15.70
CA PRO A 276 -7.18 15.17 -15.42
C PRO A 276 -7.88 15.59 -14.14
N VAL A 277 -7.14 15.87 -13.06
CA VAL A 277 -7.71 16.36 -11.80
C VAL A 277 -8.47 17.67 -12.01
N TYR A 278 -7.87 18.61 -12.70
CA TYR A 278 -8.51 19.89 -13.03
C TYR A 278 -9.77 19.72 -13.87
N GLN A 279 -9.74 18.83 -14.87
CA GLN A 279 -10.92 18.52 -15.68
C GLN A 279 -12.02 17.84 -14.82
N SER A 280 -11.67 16.93 -13.94
CA SER A 280 -12.62 16.28 -13.02
C SER A 280 -13.28 17.31 -12.10
N MET A 281 -12.52 18.31 -11.63
CA MET A 281 -13.07 19.40 -10.82
C MET A 281 -14.06 20.25 -11.61
N LYS A 282 -13.75 20.59 -12.86
CA LYS A 282 -14.69 21.33 -13.73
C LYS A 282 -15.97 20.55 -13.98
N ILE A 283 -15.86 19.25 -14.27
CA ILE A 283 -17.03 18.38 -14.45
C ILE A 283 -17.87 18.37 -13.18
N MET A 284 -17.25 18.26 -12.01
CA MET A 284 -17.96 18.27 -10.74
C MET A 284 -18.68 19.61 -10.50
N GLN A 285 -18.03 20.73 -10.79
CA GLN A 285 -18.65 22.06 -10.69
C GLN A 285 -19.88 22.19 -11.59
N GLU A 286 -19.80 21.68 -12.82
CA GLU A 286 -20.94 21.66 -13.74
C GLU A 286 -22.08 20.76 -13.22
N ILE A 287 -21.77 19.58 -12.67
CA ILE A 287 -22.77 18.69 -12.06
C ILE A 287 -23.47 19.40 -10.89
N VAL A 288 -22.71 20.06 -10.00
CA VAL A 288 -23.25 20.82 -8.87
C VAL A 288 -24.16 21.95 -9.36
N LYS A 289 -23.74 22.67 -10.39
CA LYS A 289 -24.54 23.75 -11.01
C LYS A 289 -25.84 23.23 -11.61
N VAL A 290 -25.80 22.15 -12.37
CA VAL A 290 -26.98 21.55 -13.02
C VAL A 290 -27.94 20.94 -12.00
N LYS A 291 -27.41 20.34 -10.93
CA LYS A 291 -28.23 19.69 -9.88
C LYS A 291 -28.63 20.62 -8.74
N GLY A 292 -28.12 21.84 -8.69
CA GLY A 292 -28.44 22.83 -7.67
C GLY A 292 -27.86 22.52 -6.28
N GLY A 293 -26.87 21.60 -6.19
CA GLY A 293 -26.25 21.28 -4.91
C GLY A 293 -25.13 20.24 -5.02
N ALA A 294 -24.33 20.13 -3.96
CA ALA A 294 -23.26 19.16 -3.86
C ALA A 294 -23.80 17.72 -3.81
N PRO A 295 -23.08 16.74 -4.39
CA PRO A 295 -23.48 15.34 -4.34
C PRO A 295 -23.41 14.80 -2.91
N LYS A 296 -24.29 13.86 -2.56
CA LYS A 296 -24.24 13.18 -1.25
C LYS A 296 -23.00 12.28 -1.12
N LYS A 297 -22.58 11.66 -2.24
CA LYS A 297 -21.41 10.75 -2.28
C LYS A 297 -20.59 10.96 -3.54
N ILE A 298 -19.29 10.84 -3.41
CA ILE A 298 -18.33 10.77 -4.53
C ILE A 298 -17.60 9.43 -4.45
N PHE A 299 -17.66 8.65 -5.53
CA PHE A 299 -16.99 7.36 -5.62
C PHE A 299 -15.65 7.53 -6.33
N VAL A 300 -14.57 7.16 -5.64
CA VAL A 300 -13.21 7.31 -6.14
C VAL A 300 -12.61 5.94 -6.40
N GLU A 301 -12.33 5.64 -7.67
CA GLU A 301 -11.69 4.39 -8.05
C GLU A 301 -10.24 4.36 -7.60
N MET A 302 -9.88 3.25 -6.98
CA MET A 302 -8.53 2.99 -6.48
C MET A 302 -7.90 1.89 -7.31
N THR A 303 -6.88 2.25 -8.07
CA THR A 303 -5.98 1.28 -8.67
C THR A 303 -4.92 0.88 -7.65
N ARG A 304 -4.63 -0.42 -7.49
CA ARG A 304 -3.33 -0.80 -6.98
C ARG A 304 -2.30 -0.22 -7.96
N HIS A 305 -1.53 0.74 -7.54
CA HIS A 305 -0.16 0.73 -7.97
C HIS A 305 0.42 -0.53 -7.32
N ASP A 306 0.52 -1.60 -8.07
CA ASP A 306 1.69 -2.44 -7.96
C ASP A 306 2.81 -1.43 -8.07
N GLY A 307 3.35 -1.02 -6.90
CA GLY A 307 4.39 -0.02 -6.87
C GLY A 307 5.33 -0.45 -7.96
N THR A 308 5.48 0.37 -8.98
CA THR A 308 6.49 0.13 -9.98
C THR A 308 7.66 -0.28 -9.15
N LYS A 309 8.01 -1.54 -9.24
CA LYS A 309 9.23 -2.07 -8.69
C LYS A 309 10.24 -1.10 -9.26
N GLY A 310 10.46 0.00 -8.49
CA GLY A 310 11.44 0.99 -8.86
C GLY A 310 12.69 0.18 -9.03
N ASP A 311 13.48 0.41 -10.01
CA ASP A 311 14.74 -0.21 -10.40
C ASP A 311 15.58 -0.84 -9.28
N ALA A 312 14.97 -1.63 -8.41
CA ALA A 312 15.60 -2.71 -7.69
C ALA A 312 15.86 -3.76 -8.76
N GLY A 313 17.08 -3.81 -9.23
CA GLY A 313 17.61 -4.52 -10.35
C GLY A 313 16.72 -5.63 -10.90
N ARG A 314 16.57 -5.71 -12.22
CA ARG A 314 15.71 -6.57 -13.02
C ARG A 314 15.16 -7.73 -12.21
N THR A 315 13.89 -7.67 -11.82
CA THR A 315 13.25 -8.75 -11.05
C THR A 315 13.43 -10.00 -11.89
N LYS A 316 14.14 -11.00 -11.34
CA LYS A 316 14.36 -12.28 -12.02
C LYS A 316 13.03 -12.79 -12.51
N SER A 317 12.96 -13.31 -13.73
CA SER A 317 11.75 -13.91 -14.24
C SER A 317 11.30 -15.07 -13.33
N ARG A 318 10.02 -15.41 -13.36
CA ARG A 318 9.51 -16.55 -12.58
C ARG A 318 10.26 -17.83 -12.89
N LYS A 319 10.68 -18.04 -14.14
CA LYS A 319 11.49 -19.18 -14.57
C LYS A 319 12.84 -19.18 -13.85
N ILE A 320 13.58 -18.08 -13.89
CA ILE A 320 14.89 -17.95 -13.23
C ILE A 320 14.78 -18.21 -11.71
N GLN A 321 13.72 -17.71 -11.07
CA GLN A 321 13.49 -17.96 -9.65
C GLN A 321 13.28 -19.46 -9.37
N LEU A 322 12.50 -20.15 -10.20
CA LEU A 322 12.29 -21.58 -10.07
C LEU A 322 13.58 -22.35 -10.34
N GLU A 323 14.32 -22.02 -11.39
CA GLU A 323 15.61 -22.67 -11.70
C GLU A 323 16.59 -22.57 -10.52
N GLU A 324 16.65 -21.43 -9.83
CA GLU A 324 17.50 -21.27 -8.63
C GLU A 324 17.03 -22.13 -7.46
N LEU A 325 15.73 -22.35 -7.30
CA LEU A 325 15.19 -23.23 -6.27
C LEU A 325 15.47 -24.69 -6.60
N TYR A 326 15.18 -25.12 -7.82
CA TYR A 326 15.39 -26.48 -8.28
C TYR A 326 16.86 -26.89 -8.33
N LYS A 327 17.78 -25.98 -8.64
CA LYS A 327 19.23 -26.22 -8.56
C LYS A 327 19.70 -26.64 -7.17
N LYS A 328 19.00 -26.19 -6.12
CA LYS A 328 19.32 -26.54 -4.72
C LYS A 328 18.76 -27.89 -4.30
N CYS A 329 17.80 -28.43 -5.06
CA CYS A 329 17.06 -29.67 -4.75
C CYS A 329 17.14 -30.69 -5.91
N LYS A 330 18.26 -30.73 -6.63
CA LYS A 330 18.42 -31.55 -7.84
C LYS A 330 18.16 -33.05 -7.65
N GLU A 331 18.53 -33.57 -6.48
CA GLU A 331 18.37 -35.02 -6.18
C GLU A 331 16.89 -35.42 -6.05
N ASP A 332 16.02 -34.48 -5.62
CA ASP A 332 14.61 -34.76 -5.39
C ASP A 332 13.71 -34.41 -6.59
N SER A 333 14.25 -33.78 -7.64
CA SER A 333 13.46 -33.11 -8.68
C SER A 333 13.81 -33.42 -10.12
N GLY A 334 14.50 -34.52 -10.40
CA GLY A 334 15.12 -34.83 -11.69
C GLY A 334 14.25 -34.59 -12.95
N GLU A 335 13.08 -35.21 -13.05
CA GLU A 335 12.18 -35.05 -14.21
C GLU A 335 11.60 -33.65 -14.30
N LEU A 336 11.21 -33.06 -13.16
CA LEU A 336 10.65 -31.70 -13.10
C LEU A 336 11.67 -30.64 -13.50
N TRP A 337 12.93 -30.85 -13.20
CA TRP A 337 14.01 -29.96 -13.62
C TRP A 337 14.16 -29.95 -15.14
N GLU A 338 14.21 -31.14 -15.79
CA GLU A 338 14.31 -31.24 -17.25
C GLU A 338 13.11 -30.59 -17.96
N GLU A 339 11.91 -30.76 -17.43
CA GLU A 339 10.69 -30.13 -17.94
C GLU A 339 10.73 -28.60 -17.78
N LEU A 340 11.23 -28.11 -16.63
CA LEU A 340 11.39 -26.70 -16.35
C LEU A 340 12.33 -26.01 -17.35
N GLU A 341 13.50 -26.63 -17.60
CA GLU A 341 14.48 -26.09 -18.54
C GLU A 341 13.92 -25.98 -19.97
N LYS A 342 13.16 -26.97 -20.43
CA LYS A 342 12.55 -27.00 -21.76
C LYS A 342 11.36 -26.03 -21.91
N THR A 343 10.81 -25.55 -20.81
CA THR A 343 9.62 -24.67 -20.82
C THR A 343 10.01 -23.21 -21.09
N GLU A 344 9.33 -22.55 -22.03
CA GLU A 344 9.55 -21.15 -22.38
C GLU A 344 9.20 -20.20 -21.23
N ASP A 345 9.97 -19.10 -21.04
CA ASP A 345 9.79 -18.13 -19.95
C ASP A 345 8.40 -17.48 -19.93
N ASP A 346 7.85 -17.19 -21.10
CA ASP A 346 6.52 -16.58 -21.24
C ASP A 346 5.37 -17.43 -20.70
N ARG A 347 5.52 -18.76 -20.69
CA ARG A 347 4.50 -19.67 -20.14
C ARG A 347 4.36 -19.56 -18.63
N PHE A 348 5.43 -19.14 -17.91
CA PHE A 348 5.39 -18.92 -16.45
C PHE A 348 4.60 -17.70 -16.03
N LYS A 349 4.12 -16.87 -16.95
CA LYS A 349 3.11 -15.84 -16.68
C LYS A 349 1.77 -16.47 -16.26
N GLN A 350 1.52 -17.72 -16.64
CA GLN A 350 0.33 -18.48 -16.23
C GLN A 350 0.51 -18.98 -14.78
N ASP A 351 -0.34 -18.52 -13.89
CA ASP A 351 -0.27 -18.85 -12.47
C ASP A 351 -0.39 -20.36 -12.20
N LYS A 352 -1.17 -21.07 -13.01
CA LYS A 352 -1.37 -22.53 -12.89
C LYS A 352 -0.07 -23.30 -13.08
N LEU A 353 0.73 -22.91 -14.09
CA LEU A 353 2.04 -23.49 -14.35
C LEU A 353 3.05 -23.12 -13.25
N TYR A 354 3.04 -21.88 -12.83
CA TYR A 354 3.93 -21.42 -11.75
C TYR A 354 3.63 -22.16 -10.43
N LEU A 355 2.36 -22.33 -10.08
CA LEU A 355 1.94 -23.10 -8.90
C LEU A 355 2.32 -24.58 -9.02
N TYR A 356 2.21 -25.18 -10.21
CA TYR A 356 2.64 -26.55 -10.45
C TYR A 356 4.11 -26.77 -10.02
N TYR A 357 5.01 -25.91 -10.49
CA TYR A 357 6.42 -26.03 -10.15
C TYR A 357 6.71 -25.64 -8.69
N THR A 358 6.06 -24.63 -8.13
CA THR A 358 6.26 -24.29 -6.70
C THR A 358 5.71 -25.36 -5.74
N GLN A 359 4.88 -26.29 -6.23
CA GLN A 359 4.34 -27.42 -5.47
C GLN A 359 5.03 -28.74 -5.81
N MET A 360 6.11 -28.69 -6.62
CA MET A 360 6.85 -29.87 -7.07
C MET A 360 5.94 -30.91 -7.76
N GLY A 361 5.06 -30.43 -8.67
CA GLY A 361 4.17 -31.29 -9.45
C GLY A 361 3.12 -32.05 -8.66
N ARG A 362 2.79 -31.63 -7.43
CA ARG A 362 1.84 -32.32 -6.55
C ARG A 362 0.62 -31.46 -6.19
N CYS A 363 -0.52 -32.12 -6.03
CA CYS A 363 -1.72 -31.52 -5.49
C CYS A 363 -1.48 -31.06 -4.05
N MET A 364 -1.76 -29.78 -3.75
CA MET A 364 -1.44 -29.22 -2.43
C MET A 364 -2.22 -29.83 -1.25
N TYR A 365 -3.36 -30.47 -1.53
CA TYR A 365 -4.20 -31.04 -0.46
C TYR A 365 -4.17 -32.56 -0.40
N SER A 366 -3.82 -33.27 -1.49
CA SER A 366 -3.74 -34.75 -1.47
C SER A 366 -2.33 -35.30 -1.58
N GLY A 367 -1.36 -34.49 -2.02
CA GLY A 367 0.00 -34.96 -2.28
C GLY A 367 0.17 -35.80 -3.55
N GLU A 368 -0.92 -36.08 -4.27
CA GLU A 368 -0.88 -36.88 -5.48
C GLU A 368 -0.22 -36.12 -6.63
N SER A 369 0.49 -36.82 -7.49
CA SER A 369 1.17 -36.26 -8.65
C SER A 369 0.18 -35.65 -9.63
N ILE A 370 0.56 -34.54 -10.23
CA ILE A 370 -0.14 -33.84 -11.30
C ILE A 370 0.68 -34.03 -12.58
N GLY A 371 0.07 -34.54 -13.63
CA GLY A 371 0.73 -34.63 -14.93
C GLY A 371 0.77 -33.26 -15.63
N LEU A 372 1.96 -32.87 -16.13
CA LEU A 372 2.10 -31.58 -16.83
C LEU A 372 1.20 -31.49 -18.07
N LYS A 373 0.99 -32.60 -18.77
CA LYS A 373 0.13 -32.69 -19.97
C LYS A 373 -1.34 -32.36 -19.64
N ASP A 374 -1.79 -32.78 -18.47
CA ASP A 374 -3.18 -32.60 -18.02
C ASP A 374 -3.39 -31.34 -17.19
N LEU A 375 -2.32 -30.58 -16.90
CA LEU A 375 -2.34 -29.42 -16.03
C LEU A 375 -3.42 -28.40 -16.42
N PHE A 376 -3.62 -28.16 -17.68
CA PHE A 376 -4.59 -27.18 -18.19
C PHE A 376 -6.00 -27.76 -18.41
N ASN A 377 -6.18 -29.05 -18.11
CA ASN A 377 -7.54 -29.64 -18.12
C ASN A 377 -8.33 -29.15 -16.91
N ASN A 378 -9.25 -28.23 -17.15
CA ASN A 378 -10.09 -27.62 -16.11
C ASN A 378 -11.12 -28.61 -15.49
N ASN A 379 -11.22 -29.81 -16.02
CA ASN A 379 -12.05 -30.86 -15.40
C ASN A 379 -11.27 -31.63 -14.32
N LEU A 380 -9.95 -31.62 -14.35
CA LEU A 380 -9.09 -32.38 -13.44
C LEU A 380 -8.48 -31.50 -12.34
N TYR A 381 -8.02 -30.31 -12.69
CA TYR A 381 -7.24 -29.46 -11.79
C TYR A 381 -7.77 -28.02 -11.74
N ASP A 382 -7.73 -27.46 -10.54
CA ASP A 382 -8.23 -26.12 -10.27
C ASP A 382 -7.27 -25.34 -9.38
N ILE A 383 -7.36 -24.02 -9.40
CA ILE A 383 -6.67 -23.16 -8.45
C ILE A 383 -7.64 -22.83 -7.32
N ASP A 384 -7.34 -23.32 -6.12
CA ASP A 384 -8.09 -23.01 -4.94
C ASP A 384 -7.45 -21.88 -4.12
N HIS A 385 -8.27 -21.23 -3.30
CA HIS A 385 -7.87 -20.23 -2.33
C HIS A 385 -7.85 -20.83 -0.93
N ILE A 386 -6.67 -20.83 -0.28
CA ILE A 386 -6.51 -21.38 1.09
C ILE A 386 -7.51 -20.69 2.02
N PHE A 387 -7.47 -19.36 2.11
CA PHE A 387 -8.54 -18.58 2.69
C PHE A 387 -9.66 -18.45 1.66
N PRO A 388 -10.86 -18.94 1.94
CA PRO A 388 -11.96 -18.95 0.98
C PRO A 388 -12.26 -17.55 0.43
N ARG A 389 -12.38 -17.44 -0.87
CA ARG A 389 -12.71 -16.18 -1.56
C ARG A 389 -14.05 -15.58 -1.15
N SER A 390 -14.94 -16.43 -0.63
CA SER A 390 -16.21 -16.01 -0.02
C SER A 390 -16.04 -15.17 1.25
N LYS A 391 -14.91 -15.32 1.96
CA LYS A 391 -14.60 -14.61 3.21
C LYS A 391 -13.53 -13.54 3.02
N ILE A 392 -12.54 -13.80 2.17
CA ILE A 392 -11.39 -12.91 1.94
C ILE A 392 -11.07 -12.88 0.46
N LYS A 393 -11.07 -11.70 -0.16
CA LYS A 393 -10.63 -11.52 -1.55
C LYS A 393 -9.13 -11.27 -1.60
N ASP A 394 -8.36 -12.33 -1.43
CA ASP A 394 -6.90 -12.32 -1.57
C ASP A 394 -6.49 -13.28 -2.69
N ASP A 395 -6.18 -12.72 -3.86
CA ASP A 395 -5.73 -13.45 -5.05
C ASP A 395 -4.20 -13.53 -5.14
N SER A 396 -3.47 -13.25 -4.04
CA SER A 396 -2.02 -13.42 -4.01
C SER A 396 -1.61 -14.88 -4.18
N LEU A 397 -0.40 -15.11 -4.69
CA LEU A 397 0.15 -16.47 -4.81
C LEU A 397 0.29 -17.18 -3.45
N ASP A 398 0.37 -16.41 -2.34
CA ASP A 398 0.40 -16.95 -0.99
C ASP A 398 -0.97 -17.48 -0.52
N ASN A 399 -2.03 -17.13 -1.21
CA ASN A 399 -3.37 -17.64 -0.92
C ASN A 399 -3.87 -18.65 -1.96
N ARG A 400 -3.14 -18.87 -3.06
CA ARG A 400 -3.57 -19.74 -4.13
C ARG A 400 -2.74 -21.01 -4.20
N VAL A 401 -3.41 -22.14 -4.42
CA VAL A 401 -2.82 -23.48 -4.54
C VAL A 401 -3.44 -24.24 -5.71
N LEU A 402 -2.64 -25.10 -6.33
CA LEU A 402 -3.09 -26.00 -7.38
C LEU A 402 -3.54 -27.32 -6.74
N VAL A 403 -4.77 -27.71 -7.03
CA VAL A 403 -5.41 -28.89 -6.42
C VAL A 403 -6.22 -29.68 -7.43
N LYS A 404 -6.50 -30.95 -7.13
CA LYS A 404 -7.50 -31.73 -7.88
C LYS A 404 -8.88 -31.15 -7.65
N LYS A 405 -9.67 -31.04 -8.71
CA LYS A 405 -11.01 -30.42 -8.67
C LYS A 405 -11.96 -31.12 -7.72
N GLN A 406 -11.91 -32.44 -7.63
CA GLN A 406 -12.73 -33.22 -6.69
C GLN A 406 -12.44 -32.84 -5.22
N ILE A 407 -11.16 -32.64 -4.89
CA ILE A 407 -10.74 -32.26 -3.52
C ILE A 407 -11.15 -30.82 -3.23
N ASN A 408 -11.03 -29.93 -4.22
CA ASN A 408 -11.51 -28.57 -4.09
C ASN A 408 -13.02 -28.51 -3.83
N ALA A 409 -13.80 -29.33 -4.53
CA ALA A 409 -15.25 -29.42 -4.32
C ALA A 409 -15.60 -29.91 -2.90
N HIS A 410 -14.82 -30.82 -2.31
CA HIS A 410 -15.03 -31.26 -0.93
C HIS A 410 -14.67 -30.19 0.11
N LYS A 411 -13.60 -29.42 -0.13
CA LYS A 411 -13.22 -28.32 0.77
C LYS A 411 -14.26 -27.21 0.76
N ASP A 412 -14.88 -26.92 -0.38
CA ASP A 412 -15.82 -25.81 -0.60
C ASP A 412 -15.28 -24.48 -0.01
N ASN A 413 -15.98 -23.88 0.93
CA ASN A 413 -15.60 -22.63 1.60
C ASN A 413 -15.12 -22.86 3.04
N ASP A 414 -14.67 -24.07 3.36
CA ASP A 414 -14.22 -24.39 4.71
C ASP A 414 -12.78 -23.92 4.95
N TYR A 415 -12.56 -23.36 6.13
CA TYR A 415 -11.26 -22.97 6.65
C TYR A 415 -11.33 -22.88 8.18
N PRO A 416 -10.35 -23.40 8.91
CA PRO A 416 -9.09 -24.04 8.45
C PRO A 416 -9.33 -25.33 7.66
N LEU A 417 -8.28 -25.79 6.96
CA LEU A 417 -8.29 -27.10 6.31
C LEU A 417 -8.60 -28.20 7.32
N ASP A 418 -9.21 -29.28 6.89
CA ASP A 418 -9.53 -30.39 7.78
C ASP A 418 -8.28 -31.02 8.41
N GLY A 419 -8.45 -31.63 9.58
CA GLY A 419 -7.33 -32.20 10.35
C GLY A 419 -6.59 -33.31 9.61
N SER A 420 -7.31 -34.13 8.84
CA SER A 420 -6.74 -35.26 8.10
C SER A 420 -5.86 -34.77 6.94
N THR A 421 -6.30 -33.77 6.20
CA THR A 421 -5.50 -33.13 5.14
C THR A 421 -4.25 -32.46 5.73
N ARG A 422 -4.36 -31.76 6.85
CA ARG A 422 -3.21 -31.11 7.49
C ARG A 422 -2.16 -32.12 7.96
N GLU A 423 -2.56 -33.20 8.60
CA GLU A 423 -1.64 -34.21 9.07
C GLU A 423 -0.96 -34.97 7.91
N LYS A 424 -1.74 -35.35 6.89
CA LYS A 424 -1.23 -36.00 5.67
C LYS A 424 -0.20 -35.15 4.95
N MET A 425 -0.44 -33.84 4.83
CA MET A 425 0.35 -32.93 4.00
C MET A 425 1.45 -32.20 4.76
N LYS A 426 1.52 -32.32 6.09
CA LYS A 426 2.44 -31.59 6.97
C LYS A 426 3.90 -31.66 6.49
N ASN A 427 4.39 -32.87 6.21
CA ASN A 427 5.77 -33.08 5.80
C ASN A 427 6.07 -32.44 4.43
N HIS A 428 5.13 -32.55 3.49
CA HIS A 428 5.26 -31.94 2.17
C HIS A 428 5.28 -30.41 2.26
N TRP A 429 4.36 -29.79 3.01
CA TRP A 429 4.34 -28.34 3.19
C TRP A 429 5.58 -27.83 3.93
N GLN A 430 6.06 -28.59 4.92
CA GLN A 430 7.29 -28.27 5.63
C GLN A 430 8.51 -28.31 4.70
N TYR A 431 8.60 -29.34 3.85
CA TYR A 431 9.63 -29.45 2.82
C TYR A 431 9.62 -28.24 1.88
N LEU A 432 8.46 -27.91 1.31
CA LEU A 432 8.32 -26.76 0.42
C LEU A 432 8.73 -25.44 1.10
N TYR A 433 8.38 -25.28 2.37
CA TYR A 433 8.76 -24.09 3.13
C TYR A 433 10.27 -24.02 3.42
N GLN A 434 10.87 -25.12 3.84
CA GLN A 434 12.32 -25.20 4.16
C GLN A 434 13.18 -24.91 2.93
N HIS A 435 12.74 -25.34 1.74
CA HIS A 435 13.43 -25.10 0.47
C HIS A 435 12.99 -23.82 -0.25
N ASN A 436 12.19 -22.97 0.40
CA ASN A 436 11.71 -21.69 -0.12
C ASN A 436 10.82 -21.76 -1.38
N PHE A 437 10.20 -22.91 -1.68
CA PHE A 437 9.19 -23.04 -2.72
C PHE A 437 7.90 -22.29 -2.35
N ILE A 438 7.59 -22.24 -1.05
CA ILE A 438 6.49 -21.45 -0.51
C ILE A 438 7.01 -20.51 0.59
N LEU A 439 6.39 -19.33 0.71
CA LEU A 439 6.73 -18.38 1.75
C LEU A 439 6.09 -18.77 3.10
N LYS A 440 6.68 -18.29 4.20
CA LYS A 440 6.19 -18.49 5.56
C LYS A 440 4.68 -18.24 5.67
N LYS A 441 4.19 -17.16 5.09
CA LYS A 441 2.78 -16.78 5.10
C LYS A 441 1.86 -17.85 4.48
N LYS A 442 2.29 -18.48 3.38
CA LYS A 442 1.54 -19.57 2.75
C LYS A 442 1.56 -20.83 3.61
N TYR A 443 2.72 -21.15 4.19
CA TYR A 443 2.88 -22.27 5.10
C TYR A 443 1.98 -22.12 6.34
N GLU A 444 1.99 -20.96 7.00
CA GLU A 444 1.12 -20.67 8.15
C GLU A 444 -0.37 -20.78 7.81
N ARG A 445 -0.79 -20.34 6.62
CA ARG A 445 -2.17 -20.49 6.16
C ARG A 445 -2.57 -21.95 5.97
N LEU A 446 -1.69 -22.78 5.44
CA LEU A 446 -1.94 -24.22 5.23
C LEU A 446 -2.01 -24.98 6.54
N THR A 447 -1.17 -24.65 7.51
CA THR A 447 -1.02 -25.38 8.79
C THR A 447 -1.93 -24.88 9.90
N ARG A 448 -2.58 -23.74 9.72
CA ARG A 448 -3.42 -23.12 10.75
C ARG A 448 -4.54 -24.03 11.22
N VAL A 449 -4.74 -24.08 12.54
CA VAL A 449 -5.74 -24.90 13.21
C VAL A 449 -7.00 -24.11 13.58
N THR A 450 -6.83 -22.81 13.88
CA THR A 450 -7.92 -21.95 14.36
C THR A 450 -8.65 -21.27 13.21
N PRO A 451 -9.97 -21.08 13.28
CA PRO A 451 -10.72 -20.26 12.33
C PRO A 451 -10.21 -18.81 12.28
N LEU A 452 -10.58 -18.09 11.23
CA LEU A 452 -10.35 -16.65 11.15
C LEU A 452 -11.21 -15.94 12.20
N THR A 453 -10.61 -15.02 12.95
CA THR A 453 -11.34 -14.20 13.93
C THR A 453 -12.10 -13.07 13.25
N ASP A 454 -13.08 -12.49 13.92
CA ASP A 454 -13.84 -11.34 13.41
C ASP A 454 -12.94 -10.12 13.19
N ASP A 455 -11.94 -9.92 14.05
CA ASP A 455 -10.96 -8.86 13.92
C ASP A 455 -10.06 -9.07 12.70
N GLU A 456 -9.57 -10.27 12.46
CA GLU A 456 -8.80 -10.59 11.26
C GLU A 456 -9.60 -10.36 9.98
N LEU A 457 -10.85 -10.81 9.94
CA LEU A 457 -11.75 -10.55 8.79
C LEU A 457 -12.00 -9.06 8.60
N SER A 458 -12.24 -8.33 9.69
CA SER A 458 -12.39 -6.88 9.68
C SER A 458 -11.16 -6.18 9.13
N ASP A 459 -9.97 -6.58 9.56
CA ASP A 459 -8.70 -6.03 9.08
C ASP A 459 -8.44 -6.33 7.61
N PHE A 460 -8.76 -7.54 7.15
CA PHE A 460 -8.65 -7.89 5.73
C PHE A 460 -9.59 -7.03 4.88
N ILE A 461 -10.81 -6.80 5.35
CA ILE A 461 -11.79 -5.96 4.65
C ILE A 461 -11.32 -4.50 4.66
N ALA A 462 -10.88 -3.98 5.80
CA ALA A 462 -10.38 -2.63 5.92
C ALA A 462 -9.16 -2.38 5.00
N ARG A 463 -8.21 -3.31 4.94
CA ARG A 463 -7.06 -3.22 4.02
C ARG A 463 -7.47 -3.19 2.55
N GLN A 464 -8.53 -3.88 2.17
CA GLN A 464 -9.04 -3.82 0.80
C GLN A 464 -9.61 -2.44 0.43
N LEU A 465 -10.06 -1.68 1.41
CA LEU A 465 -10.63 -0.34 1.23
C LEU A 465 -9.58 0.79 1.35
N VAL A 466 -8.40 0.55 1.90
CA VAL A 466 -7.44 1.60 2.29
C VAL A 466 -6.12 1.61 1.49
N GLU A 467 -5.81 0.63 0.65
CA GLU A 467 -4.60 0.65 -0.19
C GLU A 467 -4.73 1.67 -1.35
N THR A 468 -4.39 2.93 -1.07
CA THR A 468 -4.51 4.05 -2.02
C THR A 468 -3.18 4.50 -2.58
N SER A 469 -3.18 4.86 -3.87
CA SER A 469 -2.09 5.68 -4.42
C SER A 469 -2.13 7.09 -3.81
N GLN A 470 -0.98 7.71 -3.65
CA GLN A 470 -0.86 9.07 -3.12
C GLN A 470 -1.66 10.08 -3.96
N SER A 471 -1.69 9.90 -5.28
CA SER A 471 -2.49 10.72 -6.21
C SER A 471 -3.98 10.64 -5.91
N THR A 472 -4.51 9.44 -5.68
CA THR A 472 -5.93 9.24 -5.39
C THR A 472 -6.33 9.85 -4.05
N LYS A 473 -5.45 9.75 -3.04
CA LYS A 473 -5.68 10.42 -1.75
C LYS A 473 -5.71 11.93 -1.90
N ALA A 474 -4.78 12.50 -2.65
CA ALA A 474 -4.72 13.94 -2.89
C ALA A 474 -6.00 14.45 -3.60
N VAL A 475 -6.51 13.72 -4.59
CA VAL A 475 -7.79 14.04 -5.26
C VAL A 475 -8.98 13.93 -4.30
N ALA A 476 -9.05 12.86 -3.51
CA ALA A 476 -10.11 12.66 -2.54
C ALA A 476 -10.11 13.78 -1.47
N THR A 477 -8.93 14.17 -1.01
CA THR A 477 -8.77 15.31 -0.08
C THR A 477 -9.27 16.60 -0.70
N LEU A 478 -8.93 16.87 -1.98
CA LEU A 478 -9.41 18.06 -2.69
C LEU A 478 -10.93 18.09 -2.76
N PHE A 479 -11.58 16.96 -3.11
CA PHE A 479 -13.04 16.89 -3.11
C PHE A 479 -13.65 17.10 -1.72
N LYS A 480 -13.04 16.54 -0.68
CA LYS A 480 -13.53 16.70 0.68
C LYS A 480 -13.42 18.14 1.18
N THR A 481 -12.35 18.83 0.80
CA THR A 481 -12.17 20.25 1.10
C THR A 481 -13.24 21.11 0.43
N LEU A 482 -13.53 20.84 -0.83
CA LEU A 482 -14.50 21.65 -1.59
C LEU A 482 -15.94 21.30 -1.28
N TYR A 483 -16.20 20.07 -0.87
CA TYR A 483 -17.53 19.54 -0.54
C TYR A 483 -17.52 18.84 0.84
N PRO A 484 -17.42 19.59 1.96
CA PRO A 484 -17.22 19.01 3.30
C PRO A 484 -18.32 18.03 3.72
N ASN A 485 -19.55 18.26 3.26
CA ASN A 485 -20.71 17.43 3.58
C ASN A 485 -20.88 16.22 2.65
N THR A 486 -19.97 16.03 1.68
CA THR A 486 -20.01 14.93 0.73
C THR A 486 -19.19 13.73 1.25
N GLU A 487 -19.80 12.57 1.32
CA GLU A 487 -19.12 11.32 1.67
C GLU A 487 -18.21 10.86 0.53
N ILE A 488 -16.93 10.60 0.80
CA ILE A 488 -16.01 10.03 -0.18
C ILE A 488 -15.96 8.50 0.02
N VAL A 489 -16.36 7.77 -1.02
CA VAL A 489 -16.37 6.31 -1.04
C VAL A 489 -15.26 5.80 -1.94
N TYR A 490 -14.36 5.02 -1.40
CA TYR A 490 -13.27 4.41 -2.16
C TYR A 490 -13.70 3.07 -2.75
N VAL A 491 -13.42 2.87 -4.04
CA VAL A 491 -13.78 1.66 -4.77
C VAL A 491 -12.55 1.05 -5.41
N LYS A 492 -12.29 -0.22 -5.14
CA LYS A 492 -11.16 -0.93 -5.72
C LYS A 492 -11.45 -1.33 -7.17
N ALA A 493 -10.58 -0.97 -8.10
CA ALA A 493 -10.72 -1.26 -9.53
C ALA A 493 -10.98 -2.75 -9.85
N GLY A 494 -10.37 -3.66 -9.08
CA GLY A 494 -10.61 -5.10 -9.20
C GLY A 494 -12.07 -5.51 -9.00
N LEU A 495 -12.79 -4.84 -8.10
CA LEU A 495 -14.21 -5.14 -7.83
C LEU A 495 -15.10 -4.81 -9.02
N VAL A 496 -14.83 -3.71 -9.71
CA VAL A 496 -15.55 -3.33 -10.94
C VAL A 496 -15.25 -4.32 -12.06
N SER A 497 -14.02 -4.78 -12.17
CA SER A 497 -13.64 -5.81 -13.15
C SER A 497 -14.34 -7.14 -12.89
N GLU A 498 -14.43 -7.57 -11.62
CA GLU A 498 -15.18 -8.77 -11.23
C GLU A 498 -16.66 -8.64 -11.58
N PHE A 499 -17.26 -7.50 -11.22
CA PHE A 499 -18.67 -7.23 -11.53
C PHE A 499 -18.94 -7.31 -13.05
N ARG A 500 -18.06 -6.71 -13.87
CA ARG A 500 -18.21 -6.80 -15.33
C ARG A 500 -18.13 -8.24 -15.83
N ASN A 501 -17.18 -9.01 -15.34
CA ASN A 501 -17.00 -10.41 -15.75
C ASN A 501 -18.20 -11.27 -15.34
N GLU A 502 -18.72 -11.09 -14.12
CA GLU A 502 -19.86 -11.82 -13.59
C GLU A 502 -21.13 -11.54 -14.42
N TYR A 503 -21.37 -10.28 -14.76
CA TYR A 503 -22.59 -9.85 -15.48
C TYR A 503 -22.39 -9.66 -16.98
N LYS A 504 -21.23 -10.08 -17.52
CA LYS A 504 -20.91 -10.05 -18.97
C LYS A 504 -20.99 -8.65 -19.59
N PHE A 505 -20.53 -7.64 -18.89
CA PHE A 505 -20.35 -6.30 -19.47
C PHE A 505 -19.05 -6.26 -20.26
N THR A 506 -19.16 -6.21 -21.59
CA THR A 506 -18.01 -6.16 -22.48
C THR A 506 -17.22 -4.86 -22.34
N LYS A 507 -15.90 -4.96 -22.39
CA LYS A 507 -14.97 -3.82 -22.44
C LYS A 507 -14.06 -3.98 -23.65
N CYS A 508 -14.24 -3.12 -24.64
CA CYS A 508 -13.42 -3.10 -25.83
C CYS A 508 -12.57 -1.82 -25.83
N ARG A 509 -11.26 -1.98 -25.60
CA ARG A 509 -10.32 -0.84 -25.52
C ARG A 509 -9.87 -0.35 -26.88
N ASP A 510 -9.91 -1.22 -27.86
CA ASP A 510 -9.40 -0.95 -29.21
C ASP A 510 -10.40 -0.18 -30.07
N VAL A 511 -11.68 -0.09 -29.63
CA VAL A 511 -12.73 0.58 -30.36
C VAL A 511 -12.83 2.07 -30.00
N ASN A 512 -12.90 2.37 -28.69
CA ASN A 512 -13.00 3.74 -28.18
C ASN A 512 -12.75 3.83 -26.67
N ASP A 513 -12.71 5.08 -26.16
CA ASP A 513 -12.50 5.39 -24.74
C ASP A 513 -13.80 5.47 -23.92
N LEU A 514 -14.97 5.18 -24.50
CA LEU A 514 -16.28 5.26 -23.82
C LEU A 514 -16.41 4.26 -22.66
N HIS A 515 -15.58 3.22 -22.65
CA HIS A 515 -15.48 2.30 -21.54
C HIS A 515 -15.10 2.99 -20.20
N HIS A 516 -14.42 4.14 -20.23
CA HIS A 516 -14.10 4.90 -19.01
C HIS A 516 -15.36 5.46 -18.34
N ALA A 517 -16.32 5.97 -19.11
CA ALA A 517 -17.59 6.43 -18.56
C ALA A 517 -18.45 5.27 -18.03
N LYS A 518 -18.40 4.10 -18.71
CA LYS A 518 -19.04 2.86 -18.21
C LYS A 518 -18.40 2.43 -16.89
N ASP A 519 -17.09 2.43 -16.80
CA ASP A 519 -16.36 2.09 -15.57
C ASP A 519 -16.69 3.08 -14.43
N ALA A 520 -16.77 4.37 -14.71
CA ALA A 520 -17.17 5.39 -13.72
C ALA A 520 -18.59 5.11 -13.16
N TYR A 521 -19.55 4.78 -14.02
CA TYR A 521 -20.90 4.39 -13.59
C TYR A 521 -20.87 3.10 -12.75
N LEU A 522 -20.14 2.07 -13.19
CA LEU A 522 -20.02 0.82 -12.44
C LEU A 522 -19.28 1.01 -11.10
N ASN A 523 -18.37 1.96 -10.98
CA ASN A 523 -17.78 2.35 -9.71
C ASN A 523 -18.83 2.84 -8.70
N ILE A 524 -19.81 3.62 -9.16
CA ILE A 524 -20.93 4.06 -8.30
C ILE A 524 -21.75 2.84 -7.85
N VAL A 525 -22.12 1.96 -8.78
CA VAL A 525 -22.91 0.77 -8.48
C VAL A 525 -22.22 -0.14 -7.48
N VAL A 526 -21.00 -0.54 -7.77
CA VAL A 526 -20.18 -1.45 -6.94
C VAL A 526 -19.85 -0.81 -5.60
N GLY A 527 -19.38 0.44 -5.63
CA GLY A 527 -19.01 1.17 -4.42
C GLY A 527 -20.18 1.37 -3.48
N ASN A 528 -21.37 1.65 -4.00
CA ASN A 528 -22.56 1.85 -3.16
C ASN A 528 -22.98 0.55 -2.46
N VAL A 529 -22.93 -0.61 -3.14
CA VAL A 529 -23.21 -1.91 -2.51
C VAL A 529 -22.23 -2.20 -1.38
N TYR A 530 -20.94 -2.00 -1.62
CA TYR A 530 -19.91 -2.20 -0.60
C TYR A 530 -20.05 -1.20 0.55
N ASN A 531 -20.25 0.08 0.26
CA ASN A 531 -20.43 1.12 1.28
C ASN A 531 -21.61 0.80 2.21
N VAL A 532 -22.79 0.47 1.67
CA VAL A 532 -23.97 0.19 2.48
C VAL A 532 -23.79 -1.08 3.33
N ARG A 533 -23.17 -2.13 2.79
CA ARG A 533 -22.99 -3.39 3.53
C ARG A 533 -21.87 -3.33 4.56
N TYR A 534 -20.74 -2.71 4.23
CA TYR A 534 -19.55 -2.73 5.10
C TYR A 534 -19.52 -1.56 6.08
N THR A 535 -19.87 -0.36 5.62
CA THR A 535 -19.65 0.84 6.43
C THR A 535 -20.73 1.01 7.49
N HIS A 536 -21.98 0.73 7.14
CA HIS A 536 -23.13 0.93 8.04
C HIS A 536 -23.47 -0.30 8.91
N ASN A 537 -23.04 -1.51 8.54
CA ASN A 537 -23.43 -2.76 9.20
C ASN A 537 -22.24 -3.73 9.37
N LYS A 538 -21.04 -3.22 9.67
CA LYS A 538 -19.80 -4.00 9.72
C LYS A 538 -19.91 -5.27 10.57
N SER A 539 -20.39 -5.15 11.81
CA SER A 539 -20.48 -6.28 12.73
C SER A 539 -21.49 -7.36 12.28
N ILE A 540 -22.64 -6.94 11.76
CA ILE A 540 -23.67 -7.86 11.24
C ILE A 540 -23.14 -8.56 9.99
N PHE A 541 -22.44 -7.84 9.13
CA PHE A 541 -21.89 -8.40 7.92
C PHE A 541 -20.78 -9.42 8.20
N ILE A 542 -19.85 -9.13 9.13
CA ILE A 542 -18.80 -10.05 9.54
C ILE A 542 -19.38 -11.32 10.14
N LYS A 543 -20.34 -11.21 11.06
CA LYS A 543 -21.07 -12.37 11.60
C LYS A 543 -21.76 -13.18 10.48
N GLY A 544 -22.34 -12.50 9.49
CA GLY A 544 -22.95 -13.17 8.34
C GLY A 544 -21.93 -13.93 7.47
N LEU A 545 -20.71 -13.42 7.32
CA LEU A 545 -19.62 -14.13 6.63
C LEU A 545 -19.16 -15.37 7.41
N GLN A 546 -19.05 -15.27 8.73
CA GLN A 546 -18.69 -16.41 9.59
C GLN A 546 -19.75 -17.52 9.54
N THR A 547 -21.01 -17.16 9.62
CA THR A 547 -22.15 -18.11 9.59
C THR A 547 -22.53 -18.59 8.20
N LYS A 548 -21.73 -18.28 7.16
CA LYS A 548 -22.01 -18.59 5.74
C LYS A 548 -23.32 -17.95 5.20
N LYS A 549 -23.95 -17.05 5.97
CA LYS A 549 -25.15 -16.32 5.55
C LYS A 549 -24.83 -15.31 4.43
N TYR A 550 -23.65 -14.72 4.46
CA TYR A 550 -23.12 -13.84 3.42
C TYR A 550 -21.90 -14.44 2.74
N SER A 551 -21.66 -14.03 1.50
CA SER A 551 -20.48 -14.42 0.73
C SER A 551 -20.01 -13.23 -0.12
N LEU A 552 -18.71 -12.98 -0.17
CA LEU A 552 -18.13 -11.96 -1.03
C LEU A 552 -18.31 -12.28 -2.53
N ASN A 553 -18.44 -13.55 -2.87
CA ASN A 553 -18.70 -13.98 -4.25
C ASN A 553 -20.14 -13.70 -4.70
N LYS A 554 -21.06 -13.49 -3.75
CA LYS A 554 -22.47 -13.22 -4.01
C LYS A 554 -22.90 -11.82 -3.60
N MET A 555 -21.98 -10.85 -3.59
CA MET A 555 -22.26 -9.48 -3.12
C MET A 555 -23.39 -8.78 -3.88
N PHE A 556 -23.50 -9.06 -5.16
CA PHE A 556 -24.44 -8.39 -6.06
C PHE A 556 -25.71 -9.20 -6.34
N THR A 557 -25.79 -10.45 -5.86
CA THR A 557 -26.97 -11.33 -6.08
C THR A 557 -28.12 -10.99 -5.15
N PHE A 558 -27.86 -10.31 -4.04
CA PHE A 558 -28.87 -9.89 -3.08
C PHE A 558 -29.04 -8.38 -3.13
N GLU A 559 -30.28 -7.95 -3.09
CA GLU A 559 -30.59 -6.54 -2.99
C GLU A 559 -30.04 -5.94 -1.71
N THR A 560 -29.53 -4.74 -1.84
CA THR A 560 -29.01 -3.99 -0.72
C THR A 560 -29.78 -2.68 -0.63
N LYS A 561 -30.56 -2.54 0.44
CA LYS A 561 -31.37 -1.33 0.67
C LYS A 561 -30.48 -0.08 0.61
N GLY A 562 -30.90 0.92 -0.14
CA GLY A 562 -30.17 2.18 -0.30
C GLY A 562 -29.11 2.18 -1.41
N THR A 563 -29.02 1.11 -2.24
CA THR A 563 -28.14 1.08 -3.41
C THR A 563 -28.85 1.65 -4.64
N TRP A 564 -29.15 0.86 -5.64
CA TRP A 564 -29.92 1.26 -6.81
C TRP A 564 -31.33 0.71 -6.70
N ASP A 565 -32.18 1.02 -7.58
CA ASP A 565 -33.61 0.66 -7.69
C ASP A 565 -34.12 -0.46 -6.75
N ILE A 566 -34.64 -0.05 -5.59
CA ILE A 566 -35.13 -0.95 -4.54
C ILE A 566 -36.58 -1.39 -4.81
N GLU A 567 -37.38 -0.52 -5.44
CA GLU A 567 -38.81 -0.71 -5.54
C GLU A 567 -39.16 -1.89 -6.44
N ASN A 568 -38.32 -2.22 -7.41
CA ASN A 568 -38.59 -3.21 -8.44
C ASN A 568 -37.77 -4.50 -8.34
N SER A 569 -36.93 -4.68 -7.33
CA SER A 569 -36.07 -5.87 -7.15
C SER A 569 -35.23 -6.25 -8.39
N LYS A 570 -34.87 -5.27 -9.23
CA LYS A 570 -34.26 -5.50 -10.56
C LYS A 570 -32.93 -4.74 -10.74
N SER A 571 -32.15 -4.56 -9.68
CA SER A 571 -30.94 -3.75 -9.69
C SER A 571 -30.00 -4.07 -10.87
N ILE A 572 -29.72 -5.35 -11.13
CA ILE A 572 -28.83 -5.74 -12.22
C ILE A 572 -29.47 -5.49 -13.60
N SER A 573 -30.75 -5.72 -13.76
CA SER A 573 -31.45 -5.42 -15.02
C SER A 573 -31.50 -3.92 -15.27
N THR A 574 -31.65 -3.10 -14.24
CA THR A 574 -31.61 -1.64 -14.33
C THR A 574 -30.19 -1.18 -14.75
N VAL A 575 -29.15 -1.74 -14.15
CA VAL A 575 -27.76 -1.46 -14.56
C VAL A 575 -27.53 -1.86 -16.01
N LYS A 576 -27.96 -3.07 -16.43
CA LYS A 576 -27.84 -3.52 -17.82
C LYS A 576 -28.59 -2.58 -18.77
N LYS A 577 -29.84 -2.20 -18.43
CA LYS A 577 -30.63 -1.27 -19.23
C LYS A 577 -29.94 0.08 -19.39
N SER A 578 -29.39 0.64 -18.30
CA SER A 578 -28.66 1.91 -18.32
C SER A 578 -27.38 1.84 -19.15
N MET A 579 -26.74 0.66 -19.24
CA MET A 579 -25.49 0.46 -19.96
C MET A 579 -25.67 0.08 -21.43
N HIS A 580 -26.84 -0.47 -21.83
CA HIS A 580 -27.05 -1.00 -23.17
C HIS A 580 -28.13 -0.27 -23.98
N LYS A 581 -29.10 0.37 -23.34
CA LYS A 581 -30.23 0.94 -24.05
C LYS A 581 -30.32 2.45 -23.84
N ASN A 582 -30.39 3.21 -24.94
CA ASN A 582 -30.57 4.66 -24.92
C ASN A 582 -29.50 5.41 -24.07
N ASN A 583 -28.34 4.80 -23.88
CA ASN A 583 -27.26 5.45 -23.19
C ASN A 583 -26.61 6.49 -24.12
N ILE A 584 -26.26 7.65 -23.59
CA ILE A 584 -25.55 8.71 -24.32
C ILE A 584 -24.31 8.18 -25.05
N LEU A 585 -23.61 7.21 -24.43
CA LEU A 585 -22.43 6.57 -25.00
C LEU A 585 -22.72 5.75 -26.28
N PHE A 586 -23.90 5.14 -26.37
CA PHE A 586 -24.33 4.45 -27.59
C PHE A 586 -24.90 5.40 -28.62
N ARG A 587 -25.62 6.43 -28.19
CA ARG A 587 -26.15 7.44 -29.09
C ARG A 587 -25.08 8.21 -29.82
N SER A 588 -23.91 8.45 -29.21
CA SER A 588 -22.81 9.10 -29.91
C SER A 588 -22.25 8.26 -31.06
N GLU A 589 -22.29 6.92 -30.95
CA GLU A 589 -21.91 6.02 -32.04
C GLU A 589 -22.99 5.94 -33.11
N GLU A 590 -24.25 5.82 -32.73
CA GLU A 590 -25.40 5.84 -33.66
C GLU A 590 -25.52 7.17 -34.39
N HIS A 591 -25.37 8.29 -33.70
CA HIS A 591 -25.40 9.61 -34.33
C HIS A 591 -24.23 9.84 -35.27
N THR A 592 -23.08 9.28 -35.01
CA THR A 592 -21.94 9.39 -35.92
C THR A 592 -22.21 8.59 -37.19
N SER A 593 -22.84 7.44 -37.11
CA SER A 593 -23.23 6.64 -38.27
C SER A 593 -24.43 7.23 -39.02
N GLU A 594 -25.40 7.81 -38.33
CA GLU A 594 -26.55 8.48 -38.95
C GLU A 594 -26.17 9.80 -39.62
N LEU A 595 -25.22 10.57 -39.06
CA LEU A 595 -24.73 11.78 -39.68
C LEU A 595 -23.83 11.51 -40.90
N GLN A 596 -23.25 10.33 -41.01
CA GLN A 596 -22.53 9.91 -42.20
C GLN A 596 -23.44 9.31 -43.28
N SER A 597 -24.61 8.81 -42.93
CA SER A 597 -25.57 8.19 -43.83
C SER A 597 -26.23 9.16 -44.81
N PRO A 598 -26.59 10.40 -44.44
CA PRO A 598 -27.24 11.34 -45.40
C PRO A 598 -26.31 11.98 -46.41
N MET A 599 -25.01 11.84 -46.20
CA MET A 599 -24.04 12.44 -47.17
C MET A 599 -23.74 11.53 -48.35
N TYR A 600 -24.18 10.31 -48.34
CA TYR A 600 -24.02 9.34 -49.42
C TYR A 600 -25.35 9.03 -50.13
#